data_e9a7096e108257166d55f7f65ca568b9
#
_entry.id   e9a7096e108257166d55f7f65ca568b9
#
_cell.length_a   1.000
_cell.length_b   1.000
_cell.length_c   1.000
_cell.angle_alpha   90.00
_cell.angle_beta   90.00
_cell.angle_gamma   90.00
#
_symmetry.space_group_name_H-M   'P 1'
#
loop_
_entity.id
_entity.type
_entity.pdbx_description
1 polymer ?
#
loop_
_entity_poly.entity_id
_entity_poly.type
_entity_poly.pdbx_seq_one_letter_code
_entity_poly.pdbx_strand_id
1 'polypeptide(L)'
;MARRKRVAMRPALTHFSNHVKKSGPPTPTPIADDHTCGESLHDFTFPSLERLLVGDGLNAVHARALWKTLYRGGGVSRERLEMFSPPLRRWIEARPGNDSAFFADTPEVIADIRSSDGLTRKFLLRLRDGQTIETVAMGYPGRFTVCVSTQAGCAMGCVFCATGQMGFSRHLRPGEIVAQVLHARTALAEDGKSGLRNLVLMGMGEPLHNYDSVLAALEIISDTRGLNIGPAKITISTVGVVPGILRLAEEKRGYKLAVSLHGATDRERSALVPAGRRWPMAELMDACQAYCSKTQRRIFFEWTLIAGTNDTPAHAQRLASLLTGLDAHVNLIPLNPTDGFSGSATSGASAADFQRVLKSAGIPSTVRQRRGIDVAAGCGQLRTQREMSTA
;
A
#
# COMPACT_ATOMS: atom_id res chain seq x y z
N MET A 1 49.66 56.28 -49.83
CA MET A 1 49.31 56.05 -48.43
C MET A 1 47.80 55.94 -48.30
N ALA A 2 47.21 54.79 -48.28
CA ALA A 2 45.79 54.62 -48.31
C ALA A 2 45.36 53.88 -47.04
N ARG A 3 44.55 54.49 -46.18
CA ARG A 3 43.96 53.90 -44.99
C ARG A 3 42.74 53.07 -45.40
N ARG A 4 42.79 51.78 -45.18
CA ARG A 4 41.62 50.85 -45.26
C ARG A 4 40.78 50.95 -43.99
N LYS A 5 39.53 51.37 -44.13
CA LYS A 5 38.50 51.30 -43.07
C LYS A 5 38.01 49.88 -42.98
N ARG A 6 38.08 49.26 -41.80
CA ARG A 6 37.38 47.97 -41.46
C ARG A 6 35.96 48.36 -41.08
N VAL A 7 34.99 47.77 -41.79
CA VAL A 7 33.60 47.79 -41.46
C VAL A 7 33.33 46.54 -40.56
N ALA A 8 32.87 46.77 -39.34
CA ALA A 8 32.46 45.72 -38.44
C ALA A 8 30.99 45.37 -38.71
N MET A 9 30.74 44.14 -39.16
CA MET A 9 29.42 43.56 -39.25
C MET A 9 29.00 43.09 -37.86
N ARG A 10 27.88 43.61 -37.35
CA ARG A 10 27.17 43.10 -36.18
C ARG A 10 26.23 41.96 -36.63
N PRO A 11 26.16 40.80 -35.97
CA PRO A 11 25.12 39.80 -36.25
C PRO A 11 23.81 40.25 -35.59
N ALA A 12 22.71 40.18 -36.36
CA ALA A 12 21.35 40.40 -35.89
C ALA A 12 20.92 39.29 -34.94
N LEU A 13 20.58 39.66 -33.71
CA LEU A 13 19.91 38.79 -32.75
C LEU A 13 18.42 38.72 -33.10
N THR A 14 17.98 37.65 -33.73
CA THR A 14 16.57 37.29 -33.86
C THR A 14 16.05 36.79 -32.53
N HIS A 15 15.22 37.59 -31.86
CA HIS A 15 14.42 37.16 -30.71
C HIS A 15 13.37 36.14 -31.16
N PHE A 16 13.62 34.87 -30.95
CA PHE A 16 12.57 33.86 -30.92
C PHE A 16 11.88 33.93 -29.52
N SER A 17 10.74 34.60 -29.49
CA SER A 17 9.83 34.57 -28.33
C SER A 17 9.10 33.24 -28.31
N ASN A 18 9.64 32.23 -27.60
CA ASN A 18 8.94 30.99 -27.30
C ASN A 18 7.91 31.27 -26.20
N HIS A 19 6.67 31.57 -26.61
CA HIS A 19 5.51 31.48 -25.74
C HIS A 19 5.22 30.00 -25.43
N VAL A 20 5.94 29.40 -24.49
CA VAL A 20 5.52 28.17 -23.85
C VAL A 20 4.35 28.56 -22.96
N LYS A 21 3.11 28.29 -23.44
CA LYS A 21 1.93 28.27 -22.58
C LYS A 21 2.22 27.27 -21.44
N LYS A 22 2.39 27.77 -20.23
CA LYS A 22 2.34 26.96 -19.00
C LYS A 22 0.92 26.40 -18.89
N SER A 23 0.69 25.24 -19.47
CA SER A 23 -0.46 24.42 -19.10
C SER A 23 -0.22 23.99 -17.66
N GLY A 24 -1.06 24.47 -16.75
CA GLY A 24 -1.11 23.99 -15.38
C GLY A 24 -1.28 22.45 -15.38
N PRO A 25 -0.92 21.79 -14.28
CA PRO A 25 -1.11 20.34 -14.16
C PRO A 25 -2.58 20.04 -14.45
N PRO A 26 -2.87 18.99 -15.24
CA PRO A 26 -4.26 18.58 -15.46
C PRO A 26 -4.89 18.36 -14.09
N THR A 27 -5.97 19.08 -13.82
CA THR A 27 -6.88 18.76 -12.72
C THR A 27 -7.19 17.27 -12.86
N PRO A 28 -7.05 16.45 -11.80
CA PRO A 28 -7.46 15.06 -11.90
C PRO A 28 -8.94 15.08 -12.31
N THR A 29 -9.22 14.67 -13.52
CA THR A 29 -10.57 14.35 -13.95
C THR A 29 -11.10 13.37 -12.92
N PRO A 30 -12.26 13.57 -12.30
CA PRO A 30 -12.88 12.53 -11.52
C PRO A 30 -12.93 11.32 -12.43
N ILE A 31 -12.22 10.25 -12.05
CA ILE A 31 -12.36 8.96 -12.72
C ILE A 31 -13.85 8.66 -12.56
N ALA A 32 -14.56 8.61 -13.67
CA ALA A 32 -15.95 8.20 -13.68
C ALA A 32 -15.98 6.88 -12.90
N ASP A 33 -16.66 6.90 -11.77
CA ASP A 33 -16.97 5.71 -11.00
C ASP A 33 -17.81 4.82 -11.92
N ASP A 34 -17.16 3.97 -12.67
CA ASP A 34 -17.82 2.92 -13.43
C ASP A 34 -18.28 1.85 -12.43
N HIS A 35 -19.33 2.19 -11.68
CA HIS A 35 -20.00 1.34 -10.69
C HIS A 35 -20.90 0.30 -11.36
N THR A 36 -20.43 -0.32 -12.43
CA THR A 36 -21.15 -1.45 -13.05
C THR A 36 -21.02 -2.75 -12.26
N CYS A 37 -20.13 -2.80 -11.25
CA CYS A 37 -20.07 -3.90 -10.28
C CYS A 37 -20.81 -3.48 -9.01
N GLY A 38 -21.93 -4.11 -8.68
CA GLY A 38 -22.76 -3.79 -7.51
C GLY A 38 -21.92 -3.70 -6.23
N GLU A 39 -22.26 -2.73 -5.37
CA GLU A 39 -21.59 -2.54 -4.07
C GLU A 39 -21.65 -3.84 -3.26
N SER A 40 -20.54 -4.23 -2.69
CA SER A 40 -20.46 -5.35 -1.76
C SER A 40 -20.77 -4.90 -0.34
N LEU A 41 -21.36 -5.76 0.50
CA LEU A 41 -21.51 -5.48 1.92
C LEU A 41 -20.15 -5.29 2.62
N HIS A 42 -19.07 -5.78 2.06
CA HIS A 42 -17.72 -5.55 2.55
C HIS A 42 -17.21 -4.12 2.30
N ASP A 43 -17.90 -3.31 1.47
CA ASP A 43 -17.55 -1.91 1.24
C ASP A 43 -18.05 -0.99 2.36
N PHE A 44 -19.04 -1.43 3.15
CA PHE A 44 -19.66 -0.62 4.18
C PHE A 44 -18.93 -0.72 5.51
N THR A 45 -18.65 0.43 6.13
CA THR A 45 -18.32 0.47 7.56
C THR A 45 -19.55 0.13 8.39
N PHE A 46 -19.37 -0.23 9.66
CA PHE A 46 -20.54 -0.56 10.50
C PHE A 46 -21.57 0.58 10.56
N PRO A 47 -21.18 1.86 10.79
CA PRO A 47 -22.14 2.95 10.76
C PRO A 47 -22.82 3.16 9.41
N SER A 48 -22.13 2.92 8.28
CA SER A 48 -22.73 3.05 6.96
C SER A 48 -23.68 1.90 6.66
N LEU A 49 -23.39 0.68 7.13
CA LEU A 49 -24.31 -0.44 7.07
C LEU A 49 -25.60 -0.19 7.89
N GLU A 50 -25.47 0.37 9.09
CA GLU A 50 -26.65 0.76 9.89
C GLU A 50 -27.53 1.76 9.15
N ARG A 51 -26.93 2.81 8.56
CA ARG A 51 -27.68 3.80 7.76
C ARG A 51 -28.35 3.16 6.55
N LEU A 52 -27.68 2.25 5.85
CA LEU A 52 -28.25 1.53 4.72
C LEU A 52 -29.51 0.76 5.14
N LEU A 53 -29.41 -0.04 6.20
CA LEU A 53 -30.55 -0.84 6.67
C LEU A 53 -31.72 0.03 7.13
N VAL A 54 -31.45 1.11 7.87
CA VAL A 54 -32.47 2.06 8.33
C VAL A 54 -33.11 2.77 7.14
N GLY A 55 -32.34 3.20 6.15
CA GLY A 55 -32.83 3.80 4.92
C GLY A 55 -33.77 2.88 4.12
N ASP A 56 -33.54 1.58 4.20
CA ASP A 56 -34.38 0.54 3.58
C ASP A 56 -35.52 0.05 4.53
N GLY A 57 -35.80 0.77 5.61
CA GLY A 57 -36.92 0.50 6.51
C GLY A 57 -36.70 -0.61 7.54
N LEU A 58 -35.44 -1.06 7.74
CA LEU A 58 -35.11 -2.03 8.77
C LEU A 58 -34.68 -1.36 10.07
N ASN A 59 -34.79 -2.09 11.19
CA ASN A 59 -34.24 -1.64 12.45
C ASN A 59 -32.71 -1.78 12.46
N ALA A 60 -31.99 -0.79 12.99
CA ALA A 60 -30.52 -0.77 13.11
C ALA A 60 -29.93 -2.01 13.82
N VAL A 61 -30.71 -2.68 14.69
CA VAL A 61 -30.31 -3.90 15.38
C VAL A 61 -29.86 -5.02 14.42
N HIS A 62 -30.43 -5.03 13.22
CA HIS A 62 -30.09 -6.02 12.18
C HIS A 62 -28.64 -5.89 11.67
N ALA A 63 -28.05 -4.68 11.70
CA ALA A 63 -26.68 -4.46 11.30
C ALA A 63 -25.69 -5.30 12.12
N ARG A 64 -25.93 -5.46 13.43
CA ARG A 64 -25.05 -6.23 14.29
C ARG A 64 -25.05 -7.73 13.97
N ALA A 65 -26.20 -8.29 13.65
CA ALA A 65 -26.32 -9.70 13.24
C ALA A 65 -25.61 -9.94 11.92
N LEU A 66 -25.86 -9.08 10.92
CA LEU A 66 -25.26 -9.16 9.60
C LEU A 66 -23.73 -8.99 9.68
N TRP A 67 -23.25 -7.99 10.41
CA TRP A 67 -21.82 -7.74 10.63
C TRP A 67 -21.10 -8.93 11.27
N LYS A 68 -21.68 -9.51 12.30
CA LYS A 68 -21.12 -10.70 12.94
C LYS A 68 -21.01 -11.86 11.95
N THR A 69 -22.00 -12.07 11.12
CA THR A 69 -22.00 -13.14 10.11
C THR A 69 -20.94 -12.89 9.04
N LEU A 70 -20.82 -11.65 8.54
CA LEU A 70 -19.81 -11.30 7.54
C LEU A 70 -18.37 -11.54 8.06
N TYR A 71 -18.07 -11.12 9.27
CA TYR A 71 -16.67 -11.03 9.73
C TYR A 71 -16.27 -12.08 10.76
N ARG A 72 -17.19 -12.76 11.42
CA ARG A 72 -16.90 -13.83 12.41
C ARG A 72 -17.52 -15.17 12.05
N GLY A 73 -18.58 -15.16 11.27
CA GLY A 73 -19.36 -16.34 10.95
C GLY A 73 -18.91 -17.09 9.69
N GLY A 74 -17.88 -16.64 8.98
CA GLY A 74 -17.45 -17.25 7.71
C GLY A 74 -18.29 -16.84 6.50
N GLY A 75 -18.90 -15.64 6.56
CA GLY A 75 -19.65 -15.05 5.46
C GLY A 75 -21.15 -15.36 5.47
N VAL A 76 -21.89 -14.70 4.57
CA VAL A 76 -23.31 -14.93 4.34
C VAL A 76 -23.45 -16.01 3.28
N SER A 77 -24.01 -17.17 3.64
CA SER A 77 -24.36 -18.25 2.72
C SER A 77 -25.86 -18.51 2.79
N ARG A 78 -26.40 -19.23 1.80
CA ARG A 78 -27.82 -19.53 1.72
C ARG A 78 -28.30 -20.31 2.94
N GLU A 79 -27.48 -21.26 3.45
CA GLU A 79 -27.81 -22.04 4.65
C GLU A 79 -27.86 -21.20 5.92
N ARG A 80 -27.15 -20.06 5.92
CA ARG A 80 -27.09 -19.13 7.05
C ARG A 80 -28.18 -18.07 7.02
N LEU A 81 -28.89 -17.91 5.91
CA LEU A 81 -30.02 -16.97 5.82
C LEU A 81 -31.10 -17.29 6.84
N GLU A 82 -31.30 -18.58 7.15
CA GLU A 82 -32.29 -19.03 8.15
C GLU A 82 -31.97 -18.56 9.58
N MET A 83 -30.72 -18.20 9.84
CA MET A 83 -30.31 -17.67 11.14
C MET A 83 -30.73 -16.22 11.37
N PHE A 84 -31.13 -15.50 10.32
CA PHE A 84 -31.55 -14.13 10.41
C PHE A 84 -33.04 -14.00 10.71
N SER A 85 -33.41 -12.88 11.34
CA SER A 85 -34.81 -12.53 11.52
C SER A 85 -35.54 -12.39 10.18
N PRO A 86 -36.86 -12.67 10.11
CA PRO A 86 -37.60 -12.61 8.87
C PRO A 86 -37.48 -11.28 8.11
N PRO A 87 -37.46 -10.08 8.74
CA PRO A 87 -37.27 -8.84 8.03
C PRO A 87 -35.91 -8.74 7.34
N LEU A 88 -34.83 -9.11 8.05
CA LEU A 88 -33.46 -9.08 7.48
C LEU A 88 -33.32 -10.11 6.36
N ARG A 89 -33.89 -11.31 6.52
CA ARG A 89 -33.86 -12.34 5.49
C ARG A 89 -34.53 -11.84 4.21
N ARG A 90 -35.75 -11.28 4.31
CA ARG A 90 -36.47 -10.70 3.14
C ARG A 90 -35.67 -9.57 2.47
N TRP A 91 -35.01 -8.73 3.28
CA TRP A 91 -34.15 -7.67 2.76
C TRP A 91 -32.97 -8.21 1.96
N ILE A 92 -32.34 -9.31 2.44
CA ILE A 92 -31.25 -9.99 1.74
C ILE A 92 -31.76 -10.63 0.45
N GLU A 93 -32.90 -11.33 0.49
CA GLU A 93 -33.48 -12.07 -0.64
C GLU A 93 -34.03 -11.13 -1.74
N ALA A 94 -34.46 -9.93 -1.37
CA ALA A 94 -35.02 -8.94 -2.31
C ALA A 94 -33.92 -8.20 -3.13
N ARG A 95 -32.66 -8.36 -2.79
CA ARG A 95 -31.59 -7.70 -3.54
C ARG A 95 -31.32 -8.44 -4.86
N PRO A 96 -31.24 -7.72 -6.00
CA PRO A 96 -30.93 -8.32 -7.29
C PRO A 96 -29.53 -8.93 -7.26
N GLY A 97 -29.43 -10.12 -7.78
CA GLY A 97 -28.22 -10.91 -7.70
C GLY A 97 -28.21 -11.75 -6.43
N ASN A 98 -28.97 -12.84 -6.43
CA ASN A 98 -28.79 -13.96 -5.51
C ASN A 98 -27.35 -14.52 -5.62
N ASP A 99 -26.52 -13.82 -6.37
CA ASP A 99 -25.10 -13.99 -6.47
C ASP A 99 -24.46 -13.56 -5.15
N SER A 100 -23.64 -14.42 -4.62
CA SER A 100 -22.73 -14.19 -3.50
C SER A 100 -22.00 -12.83 -3.55
N ALA A 101 -22.02 -12.19 -4.69
CA ALA A 101 -21.34 -10.95 -5.04
C ALA A 101 -21.73 -9.73 -4.21
N PHE A 102 -23.01 -9.49 -3.92
CA PHE A 102 -23.43 -8.39 -3.05
C PHE A 102 -23.04 -8.65 -1.58
N PHE A 103 -23.00 -9.91 -1.17
CA PHE A 103 -22.81 -10.27 0.24
C PHE A 103 -21.34 -10.39 0.64
N ALA A 104 -20.46 -10.69 -0.31
CA ALA A 104 -19.03 -10.79 -0.02
C ALA A 104 -18.22 -10.57 -1.29
N ASP A 105 -17.19 -9.72 -1.21
CA ASP A 105 -16.10 -9.78 -2.16
C ASP A 105 -15.33 -11.07 -1.88
N THR A 106 -15.54 -12.08 -2.70
CA THR A 106 -14.80 -13.34 -2.63
C THR A 106 -13.97 -13.43 -3.89
N PRO A 107 -12.68 -13.04 -3.84
CA PRO A 107 -11.79 -13.14 -5.00
C PRO A 107 -11.54 -14.62 -5.34
N GLU A 108 -11.43 -14.91 -6.63
CA GLU A 108 -11.01 -16.22 -7.10
C GLU A 108 -9.53 -16.44 -6.78
N VAL A 109 -9.19 -17.60 -6.20
CA VAL A 109 -7.80 -17.97 -5.92
C VAL A 109 -7.18 -18.60 -7.15
N ILE A 110 -6.31 -17.85 -7.83
CA ILE A 110 -5.61 -18.31 -9.05
C ILE A 110 -4.39 -19.15 -8.67
N ALA A 111 -3.68 -18.73 -7.61
CA ALA A 111 -2.55 -19.46 -7.09
C ALA A 111 -2.42 -19.28 -5.59
N ASP A 112 -1.98 -20.35 -4.93
CA ASP A 112 -1.70 -20.43 -3.50
C ASP A 112 -0.34 -21.09 -3.32
N ILE A 113 0.68 -20.31 -3.06
CA ILE A 113 2.07 -20.74 -3.07
C ILE A 113 2.66 -20.61 -1.66
N ARG A 114 3.33 -21.67 -1.22
CA ARG A 114 3.97 -21.70 0.11
C ARG A 114 5.49 -21.69 -0.05
N SER A 115 6.16 -20.90 0.79
CA SER A 115 7.62 -20.95 0.88
C SER A 115 8.11 -22.28 1.43
N SER A 116 9.35 -22.63 1.10
CA SER A 116 9.98 -23.88 1.52
C SER A 116 10.09 -24.01 3.05
N ASP A 117 10.20 -22.89 3.78
CA ASP A 117 10.20 -22.86 5.24
C ASP A 117 8.79 -22.94 5.87
N GLY A 118 7.72 -22.95 5.05
CA GLY A 118 6.33 -23.00 5.49
C GLY A 118 5.84 -21.75 6.24
N LEU A 119 6.65 -20.69 6.31
CA LEU A 119 6.34 -19.46 7.05
C LEU A 119 5.71 -18.38 6.20
N THR A 120 5.80 -18.46 4.87
CA THR A 120 5.20 -17.52 3.95
C THR A 120 4.21 -18.23 3.01
N ARG A 121 3.02 -17.65 2.86
CA ARG A 121 1.99 -18.12 1.93
C ARG A 121 1.55 -16.95 1.08
N LYS A 122 1.71 -17.05 -0.23
CA LYS A 122 1.35 -16.02 -1.21
C LYS A 122 0.14 -16.46 -1.99
N PHE A 123 -0.85 -15.59 -2.09
CA PHE A 123 -2.07 -15.79 -2.85
C PHE A 123 -2.09 -14.85 -4.05
N LEU A 124 -2.32 -15.38 -5.24
CA LEU A 124 -2.71 -14.62 -6.42
C LEU A 124 -4.24 -14.68 -6.52
N LEU A 125 -4.87 -13.52 -6.39
CA LEU A 125 -6.31 -13.37 -6.30
C LEU A 125 -6.84 -12.63 -7.53
N ARG A 126 -7.88 -13.17 -8.19
CA ARG A 126 -8.58 -12.51 -9.30
C ARG A 126 -9.82 -11.81 -8.75
N LEU A 127 -9.94 -10.53 -9.07
CA LEU A 127 -11.08 -9.69 -8.76
C LEU A 127 -12.18 -9.88 -9.81
N ARG A 128 -13.38 -9.36 -9.54
CA ARG A 128 -14.55 -9.54 -10.43
C ARG A 128 -14.39 -8.98 -11.84
N ASP A 129 -13.61 -7.92 -11.98
CA ASP A 129 -13.29 -7.28 -13.27
C ASP A 129 -12.12 -7.96 -14.00
N GLY A 130 -11.64 -9.10 -13.50
CA GLY A 130 -10.52 -9.84 -14.06
C GLY A 130 -9.14 -9.32 -13.66
N GLN A 131 -9.04 -8.16 -12.97
CA GLN A 131 -7.75 -7.73 -12.42
C GLN A 131 -7.26 -8.71 -11.38
N THR A 132 -5.94 -8.88 -11.32
CA THR A 132 -5.33 -9.76 -10.34
C THR A 132 -4.47 -8.97 -9.34
N ILE A 133 -4.46 -9.42 -8.10
CA ILE A 133 -3.68 -8.84 -7.01
C ILE A 133 -3.00 -9.94 -6.21
N GLU A 134 -1.93 -9.59 -5.51
CA GLU A 134 -1.25 -10.52 -4.61
C GLU A 134 -1.43 -10.13 -3.14
N THR A 135 -1.59 -11.15 -2.31
CA THR A 135 -1.70 -11.04 -0.84
C THR A 135 -0.73 -12.02 -0.22
N VAL A 136 -0.05 -11.62 0.86
CA VAL A 136 0.95 -12.48 1.52
C VAL A 136 0.66 -12.62 3.00
N ALA A 137 0.58 -13.86 3.48
CA ALA A 137 0.54 -14.18 4.90
C ALA A 137 1.95 -14.62 5.36
N MET A 138 2.46 -13.98 6.42
CA MET A 138 3.81 -14.22 6.95
C MET A 138 3.73 -14.65 8.41
N GLY A 139 4.32 -15.81 8.71
CA GLY A 139 4.43 -16.37 10.05
C GLY A 139 5.62 -15.79 10.82
N TYR A 140 5.39 -15.47 12.09
CA TYR A 140 6.38 -15.11 13.09
C TYR A 140 6.10 -15.88 14.37
N PRO A 141 7.04 -16.02 15.31
CA PRO A 141 6.76 -16.65 16.59
C PRO A 141 5.50 -16.06 17.24
N GLY A 142 4.48 -16.88 17.44
CA GLY A 142 3.22 -16.54 18.10
C GLY A 142 2.25 -15.61 17.34
N ARG A 143 2.51 -15.28 16.07
CA ARG A 143 1.61 -14.41 15.28
C ARG A 143 1.78 -14.56 13.77
N PHE A 144 0.74 -14.17 13.05
CA PHE A 144 0.80 -13.94 11.61
C PHE A 144 0.59 -12.46 11.28
N THR A 145 1.24 -12.03 10.21
CA THR A 145 1.06 -10.71 9.59
C THR A 145 0.54 -10.94 8.17
N VAL A 146 -0.50 -10.22 7.78
CA VAL A 146 -0.93 -10.19 6.38
C VAL A 146 -0.47 -8.89 5.71
N CYS A 147 0.08 -9.04 4.51
CA CYS A 147 0.44 -7.94 3.60
C CYS A 147 -0.62 -7.88 2.51
N VAL A 148 -1.32 -6.76 2.41
CA VAL A 148 -2.42 -6.58 1.46
C VAL A 148 -2.09 -5.53 0.41
N SER A 149 -2.69 -5.70 -0.76
CA SER A 149 -2.68 -4.78 -1.88
C SER A 149 -3.79 -3.74 -1.74
N THR A 150 -3.56 -2.53 -2.26
CA THR A 150 -4.50 -1.41 -2.24
C THR A 150 -4.88 -0.90 -3.62
N GLN A 151 -4.18 -1.38 -4.65
CA GLN A 151 -4.41 -1.06 -6.06
C GLN A 151 -4.12 -2.30 -6.91
N ALA A 152 -4.75 -2.38 -8.08
CA ALA A 152 -4.28 -3.23 -9.17
C ALA A 152 -3.18 -2.45 -9.91
N GLY A 153 -1.93 -2.91 -9.75
CA GLY A 153 -0.75 -2.15 -10.18
C GLY A 153 -0.40 -0.98 -9.25
N CYS A 154 0.49 -0.07 -9.72
CA CYS A 154 0.92 1.09 -8.92
C CYS A 154 1.41 2.24 -9.83
N ALA A 155 0.92 3.45 -9.60
CA ALA A 155 1.30 4.64 -10.37
C ALA A 155 2.65 5.26 -9.96
N MET A 156 3.27 4.80 -8.87
CA MET A 156 4.44 5.48 -8.30
C MET A 156 5.74 5.20 -9.04
N GLY A 157 5.81 4.12 -9.83
CA GLY A 157 6.91 3.85 -10.75
C GLY A 157 8.26 3.57 -10.09
N CYS A 158 8.30 3.11 -8.82
CA CYS A 158 9.57 2.76 -8.16
C CYS A 158 10.33 1.74 -9.01
N VAL A 159 11.59 2.06 -9.38
CA VAL A 159 12.34 1.32 -10.40
C VAL A 159 12.70 -0.11 -9.97
N PHE A 160 12.86 -0.34 -8.68
CA PHE A 160 13.20 -1.64 -8.10
C PHE A 160 11.98 -2.48 -7.70
N CYS A 161 10.75 -1.99 -7.95
CA CYS A 161 9.51 -2.65 -7.54
C CYS A 161 8.77 -3.22 -8.74
N ALA A 162 8.53 -4.52 -8.75
CA ALA A 162 7.81 -5.20 -9.82
C ALA A 162 6.41 -4.60 -10.06
N THR A 163 5.67 -4.27 -8.99
CA THR A 163 4.36 -3.61 -9.10
C THR A 163 4.47 -2.21 -9.73
N GLY A 164 5.53 -1.45 -9.39
CA GLY A 164 5.77 -0.13 -9.98
C GLY A 164 6.11 -0.18 -11.47
N GLN A 165 6.74 -1.27 -11.91
CA GLN A 165 7.09 -1.52 -13.32
C GLN A 165 5.86 -1.93 -14.15
N MET A 166 4.83 -2.52 -13.53
CA MET A 166 3.59 -2.92 -14.21
C MET A 166 2.70 -1.75 -14.62
N GLY A 167 2.84 -0.59 -13.98
CA GLY A 167 1.92 0.53 -14.12
C GLY A 167 0.68 0.39 -13.22
N PHE A 168 -0.28 1.29 -13.41
CA PHE A 168 -1.49 1.42 -12.61
C PHE A 168 -2.72 1.07 -13.45
N SER A 169 -3.60 0.22 -12.92
CA SER A 169 -4.92 -0.06 -13.49
C SER A 169 -6.01 0.73 -12.75
N ARG A 170 -6.26 0.42 -11.50
CA ARG A 170 -7.28 1.07 -10.68
C ARG A 170 -7.03 0.97 -9.18
N HIS A 171 -7.76 1.76 -8.43
CA HIS A 171 -7.88 1.62 -6.98
C HIS A 171 -8.68 0.36 -6.62
N LEU A 172 -8.35 -0.26 -5.48
CA LEU A 172 -9.21 -1.28 -4.89
C LEU A 172 -10.30 -0.62 -4.04
N ARG A 173 -11.50 -1.21 -4.08
CA ARG A 173 -12.59 -0.84 -3.19
C ARG A 173 -12.30 -1.31 -1.75
N PRO A 174 -12.97 -0.74 -0.73
CA PRO A 174 -12.82 -1.18 0.65
C PRO A 174 -13.02 -2.70 0.81
N GLY A 175 -14.07 -3.24 0.20
CA GLY A 175 -14.40 -4.66 0.24
C GLY A 175 -13.32 -5.56 -0.34
N GLU A 176 -12.67 -5.15 -1.44
CA GLU A 176 -11.58 -5.90 -2.06
C GLU A 176 -10.33 -5.93 -1.17
N ILE A 177 -10.08 -4.84 -0.40
CA ILE A 177 -8.99 -4.81 0.58
C ILE A 177 -9.31 -5.72 1.77
N VAL A 178 -10.54 -5.66 2.28
CA VAL A 178 -11.03 -6.50 3.40
C VAL A 178 -11.04 -7.97 3.03
N ALA A 179 -11.45 -8.31 1.80
CA ALA A 179 -11.51 -9.69 1.30
C ALA A 179 -10.16 -10.41 1.36
N GLN A 180 -9.06 -9.69 1.12
CA GLN A 180 -7.71 -10.24 1.24
C GLN A 180 -7.41 -10.72 2.68
N VAL A 181 -7.82 -9.92 3.68
CA VAL A 181 -7.64 -10.27 5.10
C VAL A 181 -8.52 -11.46 5.48
N LEU A 182 -9.77 -11.48 5.02
CA LEU A 182 -10.69 -12.59 5.24
C LEU A 182 -10.17 -13.89 4.63
N HIS A 183 -9.71 -13.83 3.38
CA HIS A 183 -9.13 -14.98 2.69
C HIS A 183 -7.91 -15.52 3.43
N ALA A 184 -6.93 -14.65 3.76
CA ALA A 184 -5.73 -15.06 4.47
C ALA A 184 -6.06 -15.69 5.85
N ARG A 185 -7.04 -15.13 6.58
CA ARG A 185 -7.49 -15.68 7.87
C ARG A 185 -8.10 -17.08 7.72
N THR A 186 -8.96 -17.28 6.73
CA THR A 186 -9.57 -18.57 6.43
C THR A 186 -8.50 -19.60 6.06
N ALA A 187 -7.62 -19.25 5.14
CA ALA A 187 -6.55 -20.12 4.69
C ALA A 187 -5.56 -20.51 5.81
N LEU A 188 -5.31 -19.62 6.77
CA LEU A 188 -4.52 -19.93 7.96
C LEU A 188 -5.28 -20.87 8.93
N ALA A 189 -6.58 -20.68 9.09
CA ALA A 189 -7.41 -21.53 9.94
C ALA A 189 -7.51 -22.95 9.41
N GLU A 190 -7.62 -23.14 8.10
CA GLU A 190 -7.57 -24.44 7.42
C GLU A 190 -6.25 -25.18 7.67
N ASP A 191 -5.14 -24.44 7.79
CA ASP A 191 -3.84 -25.00 8.18
C ASP A 191 -3.71 -25.28 9.70
N GLY A 192 -4.77 -25.15 10.48
CA GLY A 192 -4.72 -25.22 11.95
C GLY A 192 -3.93 -24.07 12.59
N LYS A 193 -3.64 -23.02 11.85
CA LYS A 193 -2.89 -21.85 12.31
C LYS A 193 -3.86 -20.75 12.75
N SER A 194 -3.57 -20.14 13.88
CA SER A 194 -4.33 -19.00 14.42
C SER A 194 -3.40 -17.83 14.71
N GLY A 195 -3.98 -16.66 15.00
CA GLY A 195 -3.17 -15.51 15.45
C GLY A 195 -2.77 -14.54 14.35
N LEU A 196 -3.64 -14.35 13.32
CA LEU A 196 -3.53 -13.19 12.46
C LEU A 196 -3.75 -11.92 13.31
N ARG A 197 -2.66 -11.21 13.58
CA ARG A 197 -2.66 -10.07 14.52
C ARG A 197 -2.19 -8.76 13.92
N ASN A 198 -1.45 -8.81 12.84
CA ASN A 198 -0.87 -7.61 12.22
C ASN A 198 -1.29 -7.52 10.75
N LEU A 199 -1.46 -6.27 10.31
CA LEU A 199 -1.73 -5.92 8.92
C LEU A 199 -0.69 -4.92 8.45
N VAL A 200 -0.15 -5.13 7.25
CA VAL A 200 0.71 -4.14 6.58
C VAL A 200 0.18 -3.87 5.17
N LEU A 201 0.06 -2.59 4.82
CA LEU A 201 -0.30 -2.16 3.48
C LEU A 201 1.00 -1.92 2.70
N MET A 202 1.66 -3.02 2.36
CA MET A 202 2.96 -3.05 1.67
C MET A 202 2.91 -3.99 0.44
N GLY A 203 1.70 -4.34 0.02
CA GLY A 203 1.43 -5.11 -1.19
C GLY A 203 1.46 -4.24 -2.44
N MET A 204 0.62 -4.56 -3.41
CA MET A 204 0.53 -3.80 -4.65
C MET A 204 -0.20 -2.48 -4.41
N GLY A 205 0.36 -1.37 -4.94
CA GLY A 205 -0.24 -0.04 -4.90
C GLY A 205 0.35 0.92 -3.86
N GLU A 206 -0.13 2.16 -3.90
CA GLU A 206 0.17 3.23 -2.96
C GLU A 206 -1.07 3.51 -2.10
N PRO A 207 -1.06 3.17 -0.81
CA PRO A 207 -2.24 3.32 0.05
C PRO A 207 -2.75 4.75 0.14
N LEU A 208 -1.87 5.74 0.23
CA LEU A 208 -2.27 7.15 0.37
C LEU A 208 -2.73 7.79 -0.97
N HIS A 209 -2.55 7.10 -2.09
CA HIS A 209 -3.18 7.45 -3.36
C HIS A 209 -4.63 6.92 -3.45
N ASN A 210 -4.95 5.86 -2.71
CA ASN A 210 -6.30 5.30 -2.53
C ASN A 210 -6.84 5.59 -1.12
N TYR A 211 -6.68 6.80 -0.64
CA TYR A 211 -6.83 7.17 0.77
C TYR A 211 -8.20 6.75 1.36
N ASP A 212 -9.30 7.18 0.75
CA ASP A 212 -10.63 7.02 1.32
C ASP A 212 -11.04 5.54 1.39
N SER A 213 -10.82 4.76 0.33
CA SER A 213 -11.09 3.31 0.33
C SER A 213 -10.22 2.56 1.33
N VAL A 214 -8.94 2.94 1.43
CA VAL A 214 -8.02 2.35 2.41
C VAL A 214 -8.51 2.62 3.82
N LEU A 215 -8.84 3.88 4.16
CA LEU A 215 -9.28 4.21 5.51
C LEU A 215 -10.62 3.54 5.87
N ALA A 216 -11.56 3.45 4.93
CA ALA A 216 -12.80 2.69 5.11
C ALA A 216 -12.52 1.20 5.38
N ALA A 217 -11.66 0.57 4.59
CA ALA A 217 -11.24 -0.82 4.81
C ALA A 217 -10.59 -1.01 6.19
N LEU A 218 -9.71 -0.10 6.61
CA LEU A 218 -9.06 -0.17 7.91
C LEU A 218 -10.03 0.04 9.07
N GLU A 219 -11.06 0.86 8.91
CA GLU A 219 -12.14 1.01 9.89
C GLU A 219 -12.90 -0.32 10.05
N ILE A 220 -13.25 -0.98 8.93
CA ILE A 220 -13.90 -2.28 8.93
C ILE A 220 -13.02 -3.34 9.62
N ILE A 221 -11.74 -3.40 9.26
CA ILE A 221 -10.78 -4.37 9.79
C ILE A 221 -10.52 -4.15 11.29
N SER A 222 -10.55 -2.91 11.74
CA SER A 222 -10.30 -2.55 13.14
C SER A 222 -11.53 -2.71 14.02
N ASP A 223 -12.72 -2.87 13.47
CA ASP A 223 -13.96 -2.94 14.24
C ASP A 223 -13.94 -4.14 15.18
N THR A 224 -14.13 -3.86 16.47
CA THR A 224 -14.09 -4.88 17.55
C THR A 224 -15.22 -5.89 17.46
N ARG A 225 -16.32 -5.55 16.77
CA ARG A 225 -17.46 -6.45 16.52
C ARG A 225 -17.16 -7.44 15.38
N GLY A 226 -16.17 -7.13 14.53
CA GLY A 226 -15.77 -7.91 13.36
C GLY A 226 -14.38 -8.55 13.48
N LEU A 227 -13.46 -8.14 12.60
CA LEU A 227 -12.10 -8.69 12.47
C LEU A 227 -11.19 -8.36 13.65
N ASN A 228 -11.38 -7.21 14.29
CA ASN A 228 -10.70 -6.78 15.51
C ASN A 228 -9.16 -6.73 15.42
N ILE A 229 -8.62 -6.29 14.30
CA ILE A 229 -7.19 -5.98 14.19
C ILE A 229 -6.99 -4.51 14.56
N GLY A 230 -6.65 -4.23 15.81
CA GLY A 230 -6.59 -2.86 16.32
C GLY A 230 -5.57 -1.98 15.59
N PRO A 231 -5.79 -0.65 15.54
CA PRO A 231 -4.99 0.30 14.75
C PRO A 231 -3.48 0.24 15.02
N ALA A 232 -3.07 0.00 16.28
CA ALA A 232 -1.66 -0.14 16.65
C ALA A 232 -0.97 -1.38 16.03
N LYS A 233 -1.73 -2.29 15.42
CA LYS A 233 -1.24 -3.49 14.72
C LYS A 233 -1.25 -3.33 13.20
N ILE A 234 -1.66 -2.16 12.71
CA ILE A 234 -1.78 -1.84 11.29
C ILE A 234 -0.68 -0.84 10.92
N THR A 235 0.03 -1.12 9.84
CA THR A 235 1.04 -0.20 9.28
C THR A 235 0.65 0.19 7.87
N ILE A 236 0.47 1.48 7.66
CA ILE A 236 0.29 2.08 6.34
C ILE A 236 1.68 2.43 5.81
N SER A 237 2.05 1.88 4.65
CA SER A 237 3.29 2.25 3.96
C SER A 237 2.98 3.22 2.83
N THR A 238 3.84 4.20 2.61
CA THR A 238 3.70 5.17 1.53
C THR A 238 5.06 5.54 0.95
N VAL A 239 5.09 5.81 -0.35
CA VAL A 239 6.26 6.45 -0.97
C VAL A 239 6.40 7.92 -0.58
N GLY A 240 5.51 8.47 0.24
CA GLY A 240 5.55 9.87 0.66
C GLY A 240 4.57 10.76 -0.09
N VAL A 241 3.32 10.33 -0.22
CA VAL A 241 2.21 11.17 -0.71
C VAL A 241 1.88 12.21 0.36
N VAL A 242 2.54 13.37 0.28
CA VAL A 242 2.51 14.42 1.32
C VAL A 242 1.08 14.80 1.75
N PRO A 243 0.12 15.08 0.84
CA PRO A 243 -1.25 15.40 1.26
C PRO A 243 -1.90 14.29 2.10
N GLY A 244 -1.65 13.02 1.74
CA GLY A 244 -2.17 11.87 2.48
C GLY A 244 -1.54 11.73 3.88
N ILE A 245 -0.24 12.00 4.03
CA ILE A 245 0.45 12.00 5.33
C ILE A 245 -0.12 13.09 6.24
N LEU A 246 -0.30 14.30 5.72
CA LEU A 246 -0.87 15.42 6.48
C LEU A 246 -2.31 15.13 6.92
N ARG A 247 -3.13 14.57 6.03
CA ARG A 247 -4.49 14.16 6.36
C ARG A 247 -4.51 13.08 7.46
N LEU A 248 -3.64 12.07 7.36
CA LEU A 248 -3.52 11.02 8.37
C LEU A 248 -3.08 11.58 9.74
N ALA A 249 -2.21 12.59 9.74
CA ALA A 249 -1.78 13.29 10.95
C ALA A 249 -2.94 14.04 11.63
N GLU A 250 -3.82 14.69 10.85
CA GLU A 250 -5.01 15.39 11.38
C GLU A 250 -6.04 14.42 11.95
N GLU A 251 -6.32 13.34 11.24
CA GLU A 251 -7.34 12.36 11.63
C GLU A 251 -6.96 11.53 12.88
N LYS A 252 -5.68 11.43 13.24
CA LYS A 252 -5.16 10.76 14.46
C LYS A 252 -5.70 9.34 14.70
N ARG A 253 -5.96 8.59 13.65
CA ARG A 253 -6.63 7.26 13.75
C ARG A 253 -5.79 6.15 14.39
N GLY A 254 -4.56 6.42 14.77
CA GLY A 254 -3.73 5.51 15.54
C GLY A 254 -3.03 4.41 14.73
N TYR A 255 -3.06 4.45 13.41
CA TYR A 255 -2.26 3.58 12.55
C TYR A 255 -0.78 3.94 12.60
N LYS A 256 0.10 2.98 12.36
CA LYS A 256 1.53 3.22 12.15
C LYS A 256 1.77 3.71 10.74
N LEU A 257 2.71 4.63 10.57
CA LEU A 257 3.14 5.13 9.27
C LEU A 257 4.56 4.66 8.98
N ALA A 258 4.76 4.11 7.77
CA ALA A 258 6.07 3.77 7.23
C ALA A 258 6.26 4.54 5.91
N VAL A 259 7.39 5.26 5.79
CA VAL A 259 7.72 6.04 4.60
C VAL A 259 8.85 5.37 3.84
N SER A 260 8.58 4.98 2.61
CA SER A 260 9.56 4.44 1.66
C SER A 260 10.47 5.56 1.17
N LEU A 261 11.65 5.69 1.78
CA LEU A 261 12.56 6.82 1.54
C LEU A 261 13.60 6.51 0.46
N HIS A 262 14.41 5.48 0.64
CA HIS A 262 15.40 4.89 -0.27
C HIS A 262 16.54 5.80 -0.78
N GLY A 263 16.49 7.09 -0.47
CA GLY A 263 17.51 8.11 -0.75
C GLY A 263 17.43 9.23 0.28
N ALA A 264 18.54 9.89 0.60
CA ALA A 264 18.63 10.99 1.56
C ALA A 264 18.66 12.37 0.90
N THR A 265 18.64 12.42 -0.41
CA THR A 265 18.57 13.66 -1.22
C THR A 265 17.50 13.50 -2.31
N ASP A 266 16.98 14.62 -2.82
CA ASP A 266 16.02 14.59 -3.94
C ASP A 266 16.57 13.83 -5.15
N ARG A 267 17.85 14.01 -5.46
CA ARG A 267 18.52 13.34 -6.56
C ARG A 267 18.56 11.82 -6.37
N GLU A 268 19.01 11.35 -5.21
CA GLU A 268 19.08 9.91 -4.89
C GLU A 268 17.69 9.30 -4.89
N ARG A 269 16.75 9.96 -4.20
CA ARG A 269 15.39 9.48 -4.05
C ARG A 269 14.65 9.42 -5.38
N SER A 270 14.68 10.48 -6.18
CA SER A 270 13.95 10.54 -7.44
C SER A 270 14.47 9.58 -8.51
N ALA A 271 15.73 9.14 -8.40
CA ALA A 271 16.30 8.10 -9.24
C ALA A 271 15.69 6.70 -8.95
N LEU A 272 15.34 6.42 -7.70
CA LEU A 272 14.77 5.14 -7.27
C LEU A 272 13.23 5.18 -7.15
N VAL A 273 12.69 6.33 -6.74
CA VAL A 273 11.27 6.58 -6.47
C VAL A 273 10.84 7.82 -7.26
N PRO A 274 10.39 7.69 -8.51
CA PRO A 274 10.03 8.84 -9.37
C PRO A 274 8.97 9.76 -8.78
N ALA A 275 8.08 9.26 -7.93
CA ALA A 275 7.11 10.07 -7.16
C ALA A 275 7.80 11.16 -6.30
N GLY A 276 9.07 11.00 -5.92
CA GLY A 276 9.88 12.00 -5.21
C GLY A 276 10.04 13.33 -5.96
N ARG A 277 9.84 13.34 -7.29
CA ARG A 277 9.84 14.59 -8.09
C ARG A 277 8.64 15.48 -7.79
N ARG A 278 7.52 14.89 -7.38
CA ARG A 278 6.29 15.62 -7.04
C ARG A 278 6.32 16.16 -5.61
N TRP A 279 6.96 15.44 -4.71
CA TRP A 279 7.09 15.82 -3.30
C TRP A 279 8.56 15.82 -2.91
N PRO A 280 9.21 17.00 -2.96
CA PRO A 280 10.61 17.18 -2.58
C PRO A 280 10.87 16.72 -1.13
N MET A 281 12.12 16.38 -0.85
CA MET A 281 12.54 15.86 0.45
C MET A 281 12.15 16.78 1.61
N ALA A 282 12.29 18.08 1.45
CA ALA A 282 11.91 19.05 2.48
C ALA A 282 10.43 18.95 2.85
N GLU A 283 9.54 19.00 1.84
CA GLU A 283 8.09 18.87 2.06
C GLU A 283 7.72 17.52 2.70
N LEU A 284 8.37 16.44 2.27
CA LEU A 284 8.15 15.12 2.83
C LEU A 284 8.55 15.08 4.31
N MET A 285 9.71 15.65 4.66
CA MET A 285 10.18 15.67 6.05
C MET A 285 9.31 16.56 6.93
N ASP A 286 8.83 17.68 6.43
CA ASP A 286 7.87 18.54 7.13
C ASP A 286 6.55 17.80 7.43
N ALA A 287 6.05 17.03 6.45
CA ALA A 287 4.86 16.19 6.64
C ALA A 287 5.10 15.07 7.67
N CYS A 288 6.28 14.44 7.65
CA CYS A 288 6.67 13.44 8.64
C CYS A 288 6.77 14.04 10.06
N GLN A 289 7.35 15.24 10.18
CA GLN A 289 7.41 15.97 11.45
C GLN A 289 6.01 16.32 11.96
N ALA A 290 5.12 16.79 11.07
CA ALA A 290 3.73 17.09 11.41
C ALA A 290 3.00 15.82 11.89
N TYR A 291 3.21 14.67 11.23
CA TYR A 291 2.65 13.39 11.67
C TYR A 291 3.13 13.02 13.07
N CYS A 292 4.44 13.04 13.33
CA CYS A 292 5.00 12.72 14.64
C CYS A 292 4.47 13.66 15.73
N SER A 293 4.45 14.98 15.47
CA SER A 293 4.02 16.00 16.43
C SER A 293 2.54 15.89 16.76
N LYS A 294 1.66 15.64 15.77
CA LYS A 294 0.20 15.58 15.98
C LYS A 294 -0.26 14.25 16.58
N THR A 295 0.38 13.15 16.19
CA THR A 295 -0.03 11.81 16.61
C THR A 295 0.71 11.32 17.85
N GLN A 296 1.83 11.96 18.23
CA GLN A 296 2.76 11.53 19.28
C GLN A 296 3.25 10.09 19.05
N ARG A 297 3.50 9.73 17.78
CA ARG A 297 3.87 8.38 17.36
C ARG A 297 5.18 8.38 16.61
N ARG A 298 5.95 7.32 16.84
CA ARG A 298 7.12 7.00 16.04
C ARG A 298 6.74 6.76 14.61
N ILE A 299 7.55 7.31 13.66
CA ILE A 299 7.48 7.05 12.24
C ILE A 299 8.52 6.01 11.84
N PHE A 300 8.18 5.17 10.86
CA PHE A 300 9.11 4.20 10.30
C PHE A 300 9.58 4.68 8.93
N PHE A 301 10.87 4.47 8.64
CA PHE A 301 11.42 4.72 7.31
C PHE A 301 11.91 3.40 6.72
N GLU A 302 11.43 3.08 5.52
CA GLU A 302 11.86 1.91 4.78
C GLU A 302 13.01 2.32 3.86
N TRP A 303 14.12 1.60 3.92
CA TRP A 303 15.29 1.84 3.12
C TRP A 303 15.76 0.55 2.46
N THR A 304 15.50 0.40 1.16
CA THR A 304 16.01 -0.72 0.38
C THR A 304 17.50 -0.52 0.13
N LEU A 305 18.32 -1.44 0.64
CA LEU A 305 19.77 -1.42 0.46
C LEU A 305 20.13 -2.08 -0.87
N ILE A 306 20.66 -1.26 -1.79
CA ILE A 306 21.05 -1.65 -3.15
C ILE A 306 22.57 -1.51 -3.25
N ALA A 307 23.26 -2.61 -3.54
CA ALA A 307 24.72 -2.67 -3.59
C ALA A 307 25.32 -1.61 -4.53
N GLY A 308 26.25 -0.82 -4.02
CA GLY A 308 26.94 0.23 -4.77
C GLY A 308 26.09 1.45 -5.13
N THR A 309 24.79 1.48 -4.73
CA THR A 309 23.88 2.57 -5.08
C THR A 309 23.58 3.46 -3.87
N ASN A 310 23.10 2.89 -2.77
CA ASN A 310 22.66 3.63 -1.59
C ASN A 310 23.02 2.95 -0.25
N ASP A 311 24.00 2.05 -0.23
CA ASP A 311 24.33 1.17 0.88
C ASP A 311 25.65 1.52 1.61
N THR A 312 26.28 2.67 1.30
CA THR A 312 27.55 3.06 1.90
C THR A 312 27.36 3.78 3.25
N PRO A 313 28.41 3.82 4.11
CA PRO A 313 28.39 4.61 5.34
C PRO A 313 28.05 6.09 5.14
N ALA A 314 28.46 6.69 4.01
CA ALA A 314 28.12 8.07 3.67
C ALA A 314 26.61 8.27 3.44
N HIS A 315 25.93 7.27 2.85
CA HIS A 315 24.46 7.29 2.73
C HIS A 315 23.80 7.18 4.11
N ALA A 316 24.33 6.33 4.98
CA ALA A 316 23.83 6.20 6.36
C ALA A 316 23.99 7.50 7.16
N GLN A 317 25.11 8.20 7.00
CA GLN A 317 25.35 9.51 7.63
C GLN A 317 24.35 10.57 7.15
N ARG A 318 24.13 10.67 5.83
CA ARG A 318 23.13 11.61 5.27
C ARG A 318 21.71 11.28 5.77
N LEU A 319 21.35 9.99 5.80
CA LEU A 319 20.07 9.56 6.36
C LEU A 319 19.97 9.93 7.85
N ALA A 320 21.01 9.71 8.63
CA ALA A 320 21.04 10.09 10.03
C ALA A 320 20.84 11.60 10.23
N SER A 321 21.51 12.42 9.45
CA SER A 321 21.33 13.88 9.48
C SER A 321 19.92 14.30 9.11
N LEU A 322 19.33 13.64 8.10
CA LEU A 322 17.95 13.93 7.65
C LEU A 322 16.90 13.61 8.72
N LEU A 323 17.14 12.58 9.54
CA LEU A 323 16.20 12.11 10.57
C LEU A 323 16.43 12.74 11.96
N THR A 324 17.39 13.67 12.07
CA THR A 324 17.69 14.34 13.34
C THR A 324 16.45 15.06 13.89
N GLY A 325 16.12 14.79 15.16
CA GLY A 325 14.96 15.40 15.83
C GLY A 325 13.63 14.69 15.59
N LEU A 326 13.58 13.63 14.77
CA LEU A 326 12.39 12.81 14.60
C LEU A 326 12.44 11.56 15.51
N ASP A 327 11.30 11.22 16.13
CA ASP A 327 11.16 9.87 16.72
C ASP A 327 10.95 8.86 15.57
N ALA A 328 12.07 8.36 15.04
CA ALA A 328 12.14 7.53 13.87
C ALA A 328 12.67 6.14 14.16
N HIS A 329 12.32 5.17 13.32
CA HIS A 329 12.95 3.85 13.24
C HIS A 329 13.20 3.51 11.78
N VAL A 330 14.38 3.04 11.42
CA VAL A 330 14.75 2.70 10.06
C VAL A 330 14.69 1.18 9.85
N ASN A 331 13.90 0.72 8.91
CA ASN A 331 13.90 -0.65 8.42
C ASN A 331 14.83 -0.75 7.20
N LEU A 332 15.93 -1.43 7.34
CA LEU A 332 16.89 -1.70 6.28
C LEU A 332 16.49 -2.99 5.58
N ILE A 333 16.20 -2.92 4.28
CA ILE A 333 15.69 -4.03 3.49
C ILE A 333 16.71 -4.37 2.41
N PRO A 334 17.50 -5.46 2.54
CA PRO A 334 18.30 -5.91 1.41
C PRO A 334 17.42 -6.09 0.17
N LEU A 335 17.84 -5.55 -0.97
CA LEU A 335 17.07 -5.60 -2.21
C LEU A 335 16.60 -7.02 -2.53
N ASN A 336 15.34 -7.18 -2.85
CA ASN A 336 14.84 -8.42 -3.44
C ASN A 336 14.90 -8.31 -4.97
N PRO A 337 15.35 -9.35 -5.68
CA PRO A 337 15.48 -9.30 -7.13
C PRO A 337 14.11 -9.15 -7.80
N THR A 338 14.08 -8.35 -8.87
CA THR A 338 12.93 -8.21 -9.78
C THR A 338 13.44 -8.20 -11.21
N ASP A 339 12.68 -8.74 -12.15
CA ASP A 339 13.15 -8.91 -13.54
C ASP A 339 13.44 -7.58 -14.25
N GLY A 340 12.76 -6.51 -13.87
CA GLY A 340 12.90 -5.18 -14.47
C GLY A 340 13.97 -4.28 -13.85
N PHE A 341 14.78 -4.80 -12.90
CA PHE A 341 15.81 -4.00 -12.23
C PHE A 341 17.11 -4.79 -12.04
N SER A 342 18.19 -4.30 -12.60
CA SER A 342 19.51 -4.97 -12.61
C SER A 342 20.33 -4.79 -11.33
N GLY A 343 19.83 -4.06 -10.31
CA GLY A 343 20.51 -3.88 -9.03
C GLY A 343 20.61 -5.18 -8.24
N SER A 344 21.59 -5.28 -7.36
CA SER A 344 21.82 -6.43 -6.47
C SER A 344 21.64 -6.06 -4.99
N ALA A 345 21.36 -7.06 -4.16
CA ALA A 345 21.28 -6.87 -2.72
C ALA A 345 22.64 -6.49 -2.15
N THR A 346 22.64 -5.61 -1.14
CA THR A 346 23.84 -5.30 -0.35
C THR A 346 24.37 -6.55 0.36
N SER A 347 25.68 -6.54 0.67
CA SER A 347 26.28 -7.58 1.51
C SER A 347 25.84 -7.46 2.97
N GLY A 348 25.91 -8.56 3.72
CA GLY A 348 25.65 -8.54 5.16
C GLY A 348 26.58 -7.59 5.91
N ALA A 349 27.86 -7.49 5.48
CA ALA A 349 28.83 -6.57 6.06
C ALA A 349 28.43 -5.11 5.82
N SER A 350 28.10 -4.73 4.58
CA SER A 350 27.67 -3.36 4.25
C SER A 350 26.37 -2.99 4.98
N ALA A 351 25.42 -3.91 5.10
CA ALA A 351 24.19 -3.68 5.89
C ALA A 351 24.51 -3.45 7.38
N ALA A 352 25.44 -4.21 7.96
CA ALA A 352 25.87 -4.05 9.34
C ALA A 352 26.61 -2.71 9.56
N ASP A 353 27.47 -2.30 8.60
CA ASP A 353 28.16 -1.01 8.64
C ASP A 353 27.16 0.15 8.57
N PHE A 354 26.20 0.09 7.68
CA PHE A 354 25.11 1.06 7.56
C PHE A 354 24.33 1.17 8.89
N GLN A 355 23.97 0.03 9.47
CA GLN A 355 23.26 -0.02 10.75
C GLN A 355 24.11 0.55 11.90
N ARG A 356 25.42 0.32 11.91
CA ARG A 356 26.34 0.85 12.92
C ARG A 356 26.39 2.38 12.89
N VAL A 357 26.42 2.97 11.70
CA VAL A 357 26.39 4.44 11.54
C VAL A 357 25.10 5.02 12.08
N LEU A 358 23.94 4.44 11.75
CA LEU A 358 22.63 4.89 12.28
C LEU A 358 22.61 4.77 13.81
N LYS A 359 23.09 3.66 14.36
CA LYS A 359 23.16 3.44 15.81
C LYS A 359 24.04 4.47 16.50
N SER A 360 25.21 4.82 15.93
CA SER A 360 26.10 5.84 16.47
C SER A 360 25.46 7.23 16.46
N ALA A 361 24.52 7.49 15.56
CA ALA A 361 23.71 8.70 15.50
C ALA A 361 22.43 8.63 16.38
N GLY A 362 22.26 7.58 17.18
CA GLY A 362 21.09 7.41 18.05
C GLY A 362 19.81 6.99 17.33
N ILE A 363 19.89 6.57 16.06
CA ILE A 363 18.72 6.17 15.27
C ILE A 363 18.54 4.65 15.34
N PRO A 364 17.46 4.15 15.95
CA PRO A 364 17.16 2.73 15.99
C PRO A 364 16.87 2.20 14.60
N SER A 365 17.46 1.05 14.28
CA SER A 365 17.27 0.42 12.97
C SER A 365 17.23 -1.10 13.04
N THR A 366 16.59 -1.73 12.06
CA THR A 366 16.48 -3.19 11.94
C THR A 366 16.78 -3.60 10.51
N VAL A 367 17.70 -4.53 10.33
CA VAL A 367 17.89 -5.22 9.05
C VAL A 367 16.81 -6.29 8.94
N ARG A 368 15.95 -6.18 7.93
CA ARG A 368 14.84 -7.11 7.70
C ARG A 368 15.36 -8.44 7.20
N GLN A 369 14.89 -9.51 7.81
CA GLN A 369 15.09 -10.84 7.26
C GLN A 369 14.34 -10.99 5.95
N ARG A 370 15.00 -11.50 4.93
CA ARG A 370 14.38 -11.84 3.65
C ARG A 370 13.49 -13.07 3.85
N ARG A 371 12.21 -12.97 3.52
CA ARG A 371 11.23 -14.06 3.66
C ARG A 371 10.49 -14.25 2.35
N GLY A 372 10.15 -15.51 2.03
CA GLY A 372 9.37 -15.86 0.86
C GLY A 372 10.01 -15.43 -0.46
N ILE A 373 11.35 -15.37 -0.51
CA ILE A 373 12.07 -15.01 -1.74
C ILE A 373 11.90 -16.09 -2.80
N ASP A 374 11.91 -17.34 -2.38
CA ASP A 374 11.68 -18.53 -3.20
C ASP A 374 10.29 -18.57 -3.87
N VAL A 375 9.33 -17.84 -3.31
CA VAL A 375 7.97 -17.70 -3.87
C VAL A 375 7.68 -16.26 -4.35
N ALA A 376 8.71 -15.43 -4.53
CA ALA A 376 8.61 -14.04 -4.94
C ALA A 376 7.57 -13.25 -4.11
N ALA A 377 7.59 -13.42 -2.77
CA ALA A 377 6.69 -12.75 -1.83
C ALA A 377 7.38 -11.65 -1.01
N GLY A 378 8.64 -11.34 -1.31
CA GLY A 378 9.37 -10.26 -0.63
C GLY A 378 8.87 -8.88 -1.07
N CYS A 379 9.18 -7.85 -0.26
CA CYS A 379 8.85 -6.47 -0.59
C CYS A 379 9.39 -6.08 -1.97
N GLY A 380 8.55 -5.48 -2.81
CA GLY A 380 8.85 -5.10 -4.18
C GLY A 380 8.73 -6.21 -5.22
N GLN A 381 8.49 -7.48 -4.84
CA GLN A 381 8.42 -8.59 -5.77
C GLN A 381 7.00 -8.90 -6.27
N LEU A 382 5.96 -8.35 -5.62
CA LEU A 382 4.58 -8.65 -5.97
C LEU A 382 4.23 -8.12 -7.36
N ARG A 383 3.75 -9.02 -8.20
CA ARG A 383 3.30 -8.72 -9.56
C ARG A 383 2.24 -9.72 -10.00
N THR A 384 1.32 -9.27 -10.82
CA THR A 384 0.42 -10.17 -11.53
C THR A 384 1.15 -10.70 -12.78
N GLN A 385 1.18 -12.00 -12.98
CA GLN A 385 1.57 -12.54 -14.27
C GLN A 385 0.48 -12.15 -15.26
N ARG A 386 0.81 -11.38 -16.32
CA ARG A 386 -0.02 -11.41 -17.50
C ARG A 386 -0.01 -12.86 -17.97
N GLU A 387 -1.17 -13.46 -18.12
CA GLU A 387 -1.28 -14.71 -18.84
C GLU A 387 -0.55 -14.50 -20.16
N MET A 388 0.56 -15.21 -20.35
CA MET A 388 1.16 -15.30 -21.67
C MET A 388 0.08 -15.98 -22.49
N SER A 389 -0.58 -15.19 -23.34
CA SER A 389 -1.46 -15.67 -24.39
C SER A 389 -0.68 -16.73 -25.13
N THR A 390 -1.01 -17.99 -24.92
CA THR A 390 -0.53 -19.09 -25.78
C THR A 390 -1.17 -18.83 -27.13
N ALA A 391 -0.37 -18.24 -28.04
CA ALA A 391 -0.69 -18.18 -29.44
C ALA A 391 -0.55 -19.58 -30.04
#